data_31ad5bb69235a4bc974f75e47ace29cc
#
_entry.id   31ad5bb69235a4bc974f75e47ace29cc
#
_cell.length_a   1.000
_cell.length_b   1.000
_cell.length_c   1.000
_cell.angle_alpha   90.00
_cell.angle_beta   90.00
_cell.angle_gamma   90.00
#
_symmetry.space_group_name_H-M   'P 1'
#
loop_
_entity.id
_entity.type
_entity.pdbx_description
1 polymer ?
#
loop_
_entity_poly.entity_id
_entity_poly.type
_entity_poly.pdbx_seq_one_letter_code
_entity_poly.pdbx_strand_id
1 'polypeptide(L)'
;MHSHTYSGNPLACSCANAVLDLLEDGKILERARENAVYFNNIIKEKFLLHKNVGEVRHIGLINAIELVKDKETKEPFDGKLRTGYQIYKKALKRGVILRPLGDVIYFNPPLIIERKDMDYAVEVAFDCMTEVLG
;
A
#
# COMPACT_ATOMS: atom_id res chain seq x y z
N MET A 1 -30.64 -13.74 -3.96
CA MET A 1 -30.86 -12.93 -5.17
C MET A 1 -29.92 -11.73 -5.08
N HIS A 2 -28.93 -11.62 -5.98
CA HIS A 2 -28.03 -10.46 -6.06
C HIS A 2 -28.45 -9.59 -7.23
N SER A 3 -28.86 -8.36 -6.95
CA SER A 3 -29.20 -7.39 -7.96
C SER A 3 -28.79 -6.00 -7.47
N HIS A 4 -28.16 -5.24 -8.35
CA HIS A 4 -27.78 -3.85 -8.12
C HIS A 4 -28.33 -3.00 -9.27
N THR A 5 -28.59 -1.72 -9.02
CA THR A 5 -29.23 -0.81 -10.00
C THR A 5 -28.51 -0.78 -11.34
N TYR A 6 -27.19 -0.93 -11.36
CA TYR A 6 -26.37 -0.91 -12.59
C TYR A 6 -25.97 -2.30 -13.10
N SER A 7 -26.51 -3.40 -12.54
CA SER A 7 -26.23 -4.76 -13.03
C SER A 7 -26.65 -4.89 -14.49
N GLY A 8 -25.75 -5.46 -15.31
CA GLY A 8 -25.97 -5.67 -16.74
C GLY A 8 -25.86 -4.39 -17.58
N ASN A 9 -25.35 -3.29 -17.03
CA ASN A 9 -25.11 -2.09 -17.84
C ASN A 9 -24.13 -2.39 -18.98
N PRO A 10 -24.51 -2.17 -20.27
CA PRO A 10 -23.69 -2.58 -21.40
C PRO A 10 -22.30 -1.91 -21.44
N LEU A 11 -22.22 -0.64 -21.06
CA LEU A 11 -20.95 0.08 -21.03
C LEU A 11 -20.01 -0.51 -19.98
N ALA A 12 -20.53 -0.76 -18.78
CA ALA A 12 -19.74 -1.37 -17.70
C ALA A 12 -19.30 -2.80 -18.06
N CYS A 13 -20.16 -3.59 -18.70
CA CYS A 13 -19.82 -4.93 -19.18
C CYS A 13 -18.75 -4.89 -20.28
N SER A 14 -18.83 -3.94 -21.20
CA SER A 14 -17.81 -3.75 -22.24
C SER A 14 -16.45 -3.38 -21.65
N CYS A 15 -16.42 -2.47 -20.68
CA CYS A 15 -15.17 -2.15 -19.95
C CYS A 15 -14.62 -3.36 -19.20
N ALA A 16 -15.48 -4.14 -18.55
CA ALA A 16 -15.06 -5.34 -17.83
C ALA A 16 -14.44 -6.38 -18.77
N ASN A 17 -15.05 -6.61 -19.93
CA ASN A 17 -14.50 -7.52 -20.94
C ASN A 17 -13.12 -7.05 -21.43
N ALA A 18 -12.96 -5.77 -21.75
CA ALA A 18 -11.68 -5.22 -22.16
C ALA A 18 -10.58 -5.39 -21.07
N VAL A 19 -10.95 -5.27 -19.78
CA VAL A 19 -10.02 -5.56 -18.68
C VAL A 19 -9.66 -7.04 -18.61
N LEU A 20 -10.64 -7.94 -18.83
CA LEU A 20 -10.39 -9.38 -18.86
C LEU A 20 -9.44 -9.75 -20.00
N ASP A 21 -9.66 -9.22 -21.20
CA ASP A 21 -8.79 -9.42 -22.37
C ASP A 21 -7.33 -9.02 -22.05
N LEU A 22 -7.13 -7.86 -21.39
CA LEU A 22 -5.82 -7.40 -20.95
C LEU A 22 -5.17 -8.33 -19.90
N LEU A 23 -5.97 -8.92 -19.03
CA LEU A 23 -5.47 -9.85 -18.01
C LEU A 23 -5.17 -11.23 -18.58
N GLU A 24 -5.94 -11.71 -19.58
CA GLU A 24 -5.73 -12.99 -20.25
C GLU A 24 -4.44 -13.00 -21.09
N ASP A 25 -3.99 -11.87 -21.61
CA ASP A 25 -2.69 -11.72 -22.29
C ASP A 25 -1.50 -12.09 -21.36
N GLY A 26 -1.75 -12.28 -20.08
CA GLY A 26 -0.82 -12.79 -19.06
C GLY A 26 0.25 -11.81 -18.61
N LYS A 27 0.63 -10.86 -19.45
CA LYS A 27 1.76 -9.94 -19.21
C LYS A 27 1.55 -9.03 -18.00
N ILE A 28 0.32 -8.54 -17.78
CA ILE A 28 0.02 -7.67 -16.62
C ILE A 28 0.17 -8.45 -15.33
N LEU A 29 -0.38 -9.66 -15.25
CA LEU A 29 -0.32 -10.48 -14.05
C LEU A 29 1.10 -11.00 -13.76
N GLU A 30 1.84 -11.38 -14.80
CA GLU A 30 3.24 -11.80 -14.66
C GLU A 30 4.11 -10.67 -14.12
N ARG A 31 4.03 -9.49 -14.75
CA ARG A 31 4.72 -8.29 -14.30
C ARG A 31 4.31 -7.89 -12.88
N ALA A 32 3.03 -8.00 -12.54
CA ALA A 32 2.55 -7.69 -11.19
C ALA A 32 3.12 -8.64 -10.15
N ARG A 33 3.30 -9.94 -10.46
CA ARG A 33 3.96 -10.92 -9.57
C ARG A 33 5.43 -10.59 -9.35
N GLU A 34 6.17 -10.28 -10.41
CA GLU A 34 7.58 -9.86 -10.31
C GLU A 34 7.72 -8.57 -9.49
N ASN A 35 6.87 -7.59 -9.77
CA ASN A 35 6.84 -6.33 -9.06
C ASN A 35 6.45 -6.49 -7.60
N ALA A 36 5.59 -7.46 -7.26
CA ALA A 36 5.24 -7.76 -5.87
C ALA A 36 6.46 -8.22 -5.07
N VAL A 37 7.30 -9.08 -5.64
CA VAL A 37 8.55 -9.52 -4.99
C VAL A 37 9.49 -8.32 -4.79
N TYR A 38 9.70 -7.53 -5.82
CA TYR A 38 10.54 -6.34 -5.75
C TYR A 38 10.05 -5.36 -4.67
N PHE A 39 8.76 -4.99 -4.73
CA PHE A 39 8.16 -4.02 -3.83
C PHE A 39 8.22 -4.44 -2.37
N ASN A 40 7.93 -5.72 -2.09
CA ASN A 40 8.03 -6.27 -0.76
C ASN A 40 9.46 -6.23 -0.21
N ASN A 41 10.47 -6.51 -1.05
CA ASN A 41 11.87 -6.47 -0.63
C ASN A 41 12.31 -5.06 -0.25
N ILE A 42 12.05 -4.05 -1.09
CA ILE A 42 12.46 -2.67 -0.80
C ILE A 42 11.73 -2.11 0.45
N ILE A 43 10.47 -2.50 0.67
CA ILE A 43 9.74 -2.11 1.88
C ILE A 43 10.36 -2.77 3.11
N LYS A 44 10.64 -4.07 3.07
CA LYS A 44 11.25 -4.78 4.20
C LYS A 44 12.62 -4.22 4.55
N GLU A 45 13.49 -4.05 3.55
CA GLU A 45 14.84 -3.50 3.73
C GLU A 45 14.80 -2.13 4.40
N LYS A 46 13.85 -1.28 4.01
CA LYS A 46 13.76 0.08 4.51
C LYS A 46 13.07 0.19 5.87
N PHE A 47 11.96 -0.50 6.06
CA PHE A 47 11.12 -0.30 7.25
C PHE A 47 11.42 -1.23 8.42
N LEU A 48 11.86 -2.48 8.18
CA LEU A 48 12.03 -3.44 9.28
C LEU A 48 13.07 -3.04 10.31
N LEU A 49 14.06 -2.21 9.96
CA LEU A 49 15.09 -1.76 10.88
C LEU A 49 14.64 -0.58 11.77
N HIS A 50 13.53 0.08 11.41
CA HIS A 50 13.05 1.21 12.18
C HIS A 50 12.48 0.77 13.54
N LYS A 51 12.82 1.50 14.60
CA LYS A 51 12.44 1.19 15.99
C LYS A 51 10.94 1.12 16.24
N ASN A 52 10.16 1.87 15.44
CA ASN A 52 8.70 1.96 15.56
C ASN A 52 7.94 1.11 14.55
N VAL A 53 8.60 0.16 13.89
CA VAL A 53 7.96 -0.80 13.00
C VAL A 53 7.92 -2.17 13.65
N GLY A 54 6.72 -2.62 14.01
CA GLY A 54 6.49 -3.91 14.65
C GLY A 54 6.43 -5.06 13.65
N GLU A 55 5.86 -4.82 12.48
CA GLU A 55 5.71 -5.84 11.44
C GLU A 55 5.55 -5.23 10.05
N VAL A 56 5.99 -5.98 9.04
CA VAL A 56 5.69 -5.72 7.62
C VAL A 56 5.02 -6.97 7.04
N ARG A 57 3.80 -6.82 6.58
CA ARG A 57 2.99 -7.89 5.97
C ARG A 57 2.71 -7.57 4.50
N HIS A 58 2.52 -8.60 3.68
CA HIS A 58 2.18 -8.41 2.27
C HIS A 58 1.33 -9.55 1.70
N ILE A 59 0.58 -9.20 0.67
CA ILE A 59 -0.06 -10.13 -0.25
C ILE A 59 -0.05 -9.53 -1.65
N GLY A 60 0.65 -10.17 -2.59
CA GLY A 60 0.90 -9.57 -3.89
C GLY A 60 1.55 -8.18 -3.77
N LEU A 61 0.99 -7.19 -4.45
CA LEU A 61 1.44 -5.79 -4.39
C LEU A 61 0.97 -5.03 -3.14
N ILE A 62 0.03 -5.59 -2.39
CA ILE A 62 -0.43 -4.95 -1.16
C ILE A 62 0.60 -5.19 -0.06
N ASN A 63 1.12 -4.12 0.53
CA ASN A 63 2.05 -4.16 1.65
C ASN A 63 1.52 -3.31 2.80
N ALA A 64 1.60 -3.83 4.01
CA ALA A 64 1.16 -3.16 5.23
C ALA A 64 2.31 -3.08 6.23
N ILE A 65 2.45 -1.92 6.85
CA ILE A 65 3.47 -1.62 7.86
C ILE A 65 2.73 -1.30 9.15
N GLU A 66 2.94 -2.12 10.16
CA GLU A 66 2.37 -1.93 11.48
C GLU A 66 3.32 -1.08 12.33
N LEU A 67 2.82 0.08 12.75
CA LEU A 67 3.56 1.03 13.58
C LEU A 67 3.31 0.72 15.05
N VAL A 68 4.37 0.75 15.84
CA VAL A 68 4.34 0.48 17.29
C VAL A 68 5.14 1.53 18.02
N LYS A 69 4.74 1.83 19.24
CA LYS A 69 5.49 2.68 20.15
C LYS A 69 6.76 1.99 20.63
N ASP A 70 6.66 0.72 20.93
CA ASP A 70 7.77 -0.13 21.35
C ASP A 70 7.76 -1.42 20.52
N LYS A 71 8.91 -1.74 19.94
CA LYS A 71 9.05 -2.87 19.01
C LYS A 71 9.09 -4.23 19.72
N GLU A 72 9.63 -4.28 20.91
CA GLU A 72 9.80 -5.54 21.67
C GLU A 72 8.47 -5.99 22.27
N THR A 73 7.76 -5.05 22.88
CA THR A 73 6.46 -5.32 23.52
C THR A 73 5.29 -5.24 22.53
N LYS A 74 5.51 -4.66 21.35
CA LYS A 74 4.48 -4.28 20.36
C LYS A 74 3.40 -3.35 20.94
N GLU A 75 3.78 -2.51 21.90
CA GLU A 75 2.89 -1.51 22.48
C GLU A 75 2.39 -0.57 21.37
N PRO A 76 1.07 -0.40 21.19
CA PRO A 76 0.52 0.52 20.21
C PRO A 76 0.71 1.97 20.64
N PHE A 77 0.62 2.90 19.70
CA PHE A 77 0.51 4.32 20.00
C PHE A 77 -0.86 4.64 20.65
N ASP A 78 -0.93 5.76 21.38
CA ASP A 78 -2.24 6.28 21.81
C ASP A 78 -3.07 6.62 20.57
N GLY A 79 -4.22 6.00 20.41
CA GLY A 79 -5.10 6.19 19.27
C GLY A 79 -5.55 7.65 19.04
N LYS A 80 -5.49 8.49 20.07
CA LYS A 80 -5.76 9.93 19.97
C LYS A 80 -4.72 10.67 19.12
N LEU A 81 -3.49 10.15 19.06
CA LEU A 81 -2.41 10.72 18.25
C LEU A 81 -2.69 10.56 16.76
N ARG A 82 -3.46 9.54 16.36
CA ARG A 82 -3.77 9.24 14.97
C ARG A 82 -2.51 9.18 14.11
N THR A 83 -1.50 8.47 14.58
CA THR A 83 -0.13 8.43 14.02
C THR A 83 -0.11 8.13 12.53
N GLY A 84 -0.78 7.06 12.12
CA GLY A 84 -0.89 6.72 10.68
C GLY A 84 -1.54 7.82 9.84
N TYR A 85 -2.54 8.53 10.40
CA TYR A 85 -3.18 9.64 9.69
C TYR A 85 -2.26 10.86 9.56
N GLN A 86 -1.39 11.14 10.54
CA GLN A 86 -0.39 12.20 10.43
C GLN A 86 0.61 11.91 9.32
N ILE A 87 1.09 10.66 9.22
CA ILE A 87 1.97 10.20 8.15
C ILE A 87 1.28 10.36 6.79
N TYR A 88 0.04 9.89 6.67
CA TYR A 88 -0.75 10.05 5.45
C TYR A 88 -0.84 11.51 5.00
N LYS A 89 -1.14 12.45 5.91
CA LYS A 89 -1.25 13.87 5.55
C LYS A 89 0.05 14.47 5.01
N LYS A 90 1.20 14.02 5.53
CA LYS A 90 2.51 14.42 5.03
C LYS A 90 2.80 13.83 3.66
N ALA A 91 2.56 12.53 3.50
CA ALA A 91 2.75 11.82 2.23
C ALA A 91 1.86 12.39 1.11
N LEU A 92 0.61 12.74 1.42
CA LEU A 92 -0.31 13.36 0.47
C LEU A 92 0.24 14.69 -0.09
N LYS A 93 0.90 15.50 0.72
CA LYS A 93 1.55 16.75 0.27
C LYS A 93 2.73 16.49 -0.67
N ARG A 94 3.28 15.29 -0.65
CA ARG A 94 4.36 14.83 -1.52
C ARG A 94 3.84 13.95 -2.67
N GLY A 95 2.54 13.97 -2.95
CA GLY A 95 1.91 13.25 -4.07
C GLY A 95 1.71 11.74 -3.85
N VAL A 96 1.88 11.24 -2.64
CA VAL A 96 1.69 9.81 -2.31
C VAL A 96 0.46 9.62 -1.43
N ILE A 97 -0.50 8.84 -1.91
CA ILE A 97 -1.71 8.48 -1.17
C ILE A 97 -1.46 7.16 -0.43
N LEU A 98 -1.12 7.27 0.85
CA LEU A 98 -1.10 6.14 1.77
C LEU A 98 -2.49 5.95 2.37
N ARG A 99 -2.81 4.74 2.81
CA ARG A 99 -4.09 4.49 3.47
C ARG A 99 -3.87 4.02 4.92
N PRO A 100 -4.11 4.89 5.92
CA PRO A 100 -3.97 4.51 7.31
C PRO A 100 -5.20 3.76 7.84
N LEU A 101 -4.97 2.68 8.59
CA LEU A 101 -5.94 2.01 9.43
C LEU A 101 -5.40 2.02 10.87
N GLY A 102 -5.74 3.06 11.63
CA GLY A 102 -5.10 3.29 12.93
C GLY A 102 -3.59 3.49 12.77
N ASP A 103 -2.82 2.62 13.39
CA ASP A 103 -1.36 2.63 13.33
C ASP A 103 -0.78 1.71 12.23
N VAL A 104 -1.63 1.17 11.36
CA VAL A 104 -1.18 0.45 10.16
C VAL A 104 -1.28 1.37 8.96
N ILE A 105 -0.15 1.59 8.28
CA ILE A 105 -0.13 2.24 6.97
C ILE A 105 0.07 1.18 5.88
N TYR A 106 -0.63 1.31 4.76
CA TYR A 106 -0.45 0.34 3.70
C TYR A 106 -0.45 0.95 2.30
N PHE A 107 0.22 0.23 1.42
CA PHE A 107 0.27 0.48 -0.02
C PHE A 107 -0.71 -0.45 -0.72
N ASN A 108 -1.45 0.10 -1.66
CA ASN A 108 -2.33 -0.65 -2.55
C ASN A 108 -2.23 -0.06 -3.96
N PRO A 109 -1.10 -0.27 -4.64
CA PRO A 109 -0.86 0.29 -5.96
C PRO A 109 -1.63 -0.47 -7.05
N PRO A 110 -1.83 0.14 -8.23
CA PRO A 110 -2.37 -0.56 -9.39
C PRO A 110 -1.42 -1.65 -9.88
N LEU A 111 -1.96 -2.72 -10.51
CA LEU A 111 -1.15 -3.83 -11.04
C LEU A 111 -0.07 -3.41 -12.04
N ILE A 112 -0.28 -2.28 -12.72
CA ILE A 112 0.62 -1.75 -13.76
C ILE A 112 1.66 -0.75 -13.24
N ILE A 113 1.76 -0.55 -11.93
CA ILE A 113 2.71 0.40 -11.32
C ILE A 113 4.13 0.17 -11.81
N GLU A 114 4.87 1.23 -12.07
CA GLU A 114 6.28 1.17 -12.43
C GLU A 114 7.19 1.15 -11.21
N ARG A 115 8.38 0.53 -11.32
CA ARG A 115 9.32 0.43 -10.20
C ARG A 115 9.75 1.79 -9.67
N LYS A 116 9.97 2.78 -10.55
CA LYS A 116 10.31 4.15 -10.13
C LYS A 116 9.27 4.77 -9.22
N ASP A 117 7.97 4.47 -9.45
CA ASP A 117 6.88 5.01 -8.64
C ASP A 117 6.76 4.24 -7.31
N MET A 118 7.12 2.93 -7.30
CA MET A 118 7.25 2.15 -6.06
C MET A 118 8.37 2.71 -5.19
N ASP A 119 9.56 2.93 -5.77
CA ASP A 119 10.72 3.49 -5.07
C ASP A 119 10.37 4.85 -4.46
N TYR A 120 9.77 5.72 -5.26
CA TYR A 120 9.33 7.04 -4.81
C TYR A 120 8.32 6.95 -3.66
N ALA A 121 7.32 6.08 -3.79
CA ALA A 121 6.30 5.91 -2.76
C ALA A 121 6.89 5.39 -1.44
N VAL A 122 7.84 4.46 -1.51
CA VAL A 122 8.55 3.90 -0.34
C VAL A 122 9.40 4.96 0.34
N GLU A 123 10.18 5.75 -0.43
CA GLU A 123 11.00 6.85 0.10
C GLU A 123 10.13 7.88 0.81
N VAL A 124 9.08 8.37 0.16
CA VAL A 124 8.17 9.36 0.73
C VAL A 124 7.49 8.84 2.00
N ALA A 125 7.04 7.59 1.99
CA ALA A 125 6.38 7.00 3.16
C ALA A 125 7.34 6.87 4.34
N PHE A 126 8.57 6.42 4.10
CA PHE A 126 9.60 6.29 5.14
C PHE A 126 9.99 7.64 5.73
N ASP A 127 10.26 8.64 4.89
CA ASP A 127 10.59 9.99 5.34
C ASP A 127 9.48 10.59 6.18
N CYS A 128 8.22 10.49 5.70
CA CYS A 128 7.07 10.99 6.45
C CYS A 128 6.86 10.26 7.76
N MET A 129 7.12 8.96 7.81
CA MET A 129 7.09 8.17 9.04
C MET A 129 8.17 8.66 10.02
N THR A 130 9.40 8.82 9.56
CA THR A 130 10.52 9.31 10.39
C THR A 130 10.26 10.72 10.91
N GLU A 131 9.69 11.60 10.09
CA GLU A 131 9.32 12.96 10.53
C GLU A 131 8.21 13.01 11.60
N VAL A 132 7.38 11.97 11.69
CA VAL A 132 6.29 11.90 12.66
C VAL A 132 6.73 11.19 13.94
N LEU A 133 7.60 10.18 13.81
CA LEU A 133 7.97 9.30 14.92
C LEU A 133 9.35 9.61 15.52
N GLY A 134 10.21 10.30 14.82
CA GLY A 134 11.57 10.68 15.26
C GLY A 134 12.57 9.58 14.99
#